data_e18e8c66cc3fa13456cfc3c654374ec8
#
_entry.id   e18e8c66cc3fa13456cfc3c654374ec8
#
_cell.length_a   1.000
_cell.length_b   1.000
_cell.length_c   1.000
_cell.angle_alpha   90.00
_cell.angle_beta   90.00
_cell.angle_gamma   90.00
#
_symmetry.space_group_name_H-M   'P 1'
#
loop_
_entity.id
_entity.type
_entity.pdbx_description
1 polymer ?
#
loop_
_entity_poly.entity_id
_entity_poly.type
_entity_poly.pdbx_seq_one_letter_code
_entity_poly.pdbx_strand_id
1 'polypeptide(L)'
;MKHFLTTSLLLAVGVAATTPPTHFGVVLFPGFQALDAFGPLDVLNVFSLQQTNLTLSVLARNVSSVTTVPQTMNTTFGESAVATHTFDSPPSDLEVLIVPGGLGTRSPDLEPEIDFIRTIFPSLRYLIAVCTGNTLVARAGLLDEKKATGNKKAWSWVTAQGKKTHWIAKARWVRSSEKIWSTSGVSAGVDGALNFMETVYGEDIATGLAQYLEWNRVTDPNDDEFAAIWGAEDVLPVE
;
A
#
# COMPACT_ATOMS: atom_id res chain seq x y z
N MET A 1 28.86 52.56 31.83
CA MET A 1 28.50 51.66 30.70
C MET A 1 27.90 50.41 31.30
N LYS A 2 26.58 50.22 31.15
CA LYS A 2 25.84 49.03 31.64
C LYS A 2 25.63 48.11 30.46
N HIS A 3 26.26 46.91 30.45
CA HIS A 3 26.05 45.87 29.44
C HIS A 3 24.78 45.09 29.80
N PHE A 4 23.77 45.17 28.94
CA PHE A 4 22.61 44.27 28.96
C PHE A 4 22.96 43.00 28.22
N LEU A 5 23.05 41.89 28.92
CA LEU A 5 23.09 40.54 28.34
C LEU A 5 21.66 40.12 28.03
N THR A 6 21.32 40.05 26.75
CA THR A 6 20.07 39.43 26.27
C THR A 6 20.29 37.95 26.16
N THR A 7 19.70 37.19 27.06
CA THR A 7 19.67 35.72 26.99
C THR A 7 18.54 35.29 26.05
N SER A 8 18.90 34.83 24.86
CA SER A 8 17.94 34.21 23.90
C SER A 8 17.58 32.81 24.37
N LEU A 9 16.34 32.61 24.76
CA LEU A 9 15.79 31.30 25.11
C LEU A 9 15.39 30.59 23.82
N LEU A 10 16.19 29.61 23.37
CA LEU A 10 15.83 28.69 22.29
C LEU A 10 14.79 27.72 22.83
N LEU A 11 13.53 27.90 22.46
CA LEU A 11 12.52 26.86 22.62
C LEU A 11 12.80 25.74 21.61
N ALA A 12 13.35 24.62 22.07
CA ALA A 12 13.38 23.38 21.31
C ALA A 12 11.96 22.83 21.27
N VAL A 13 11.29 22.96 20.14
CA VAL A 13 10.03 22.24 19.86
C VAL A 13 10.41 20.78 19.65
N GLY A 14 10.30 19.98 20.69
CA GLY A 14 10.44 18.54 20.61
C GLY A 14 9.28 17.99 19.78
N VAL A 15 9.55 17.54 18.55
CA VAL A 15 8.61 16.69 17.80
C VAL A 15 8.51 15.39 18.59
N ALA A 16 7.36 15.16 19.22
CA ALA A 16 7.09 13.88 19.87
C ALA A 16 7.17 12.79 18.79
N ALA A 17 8.14 11.88 18.91
CA ALA A 17 8.25 10.72 18.02
C ALA A 17 6.95 9.91 18.18
N THR A 18 6.14 9.87 17.13
CA THR A 18 4.93 9.03 17.13
C THR A 18 5.37 7.57 17.17
N THR A 19 4.82 6.78 18.09
CA THR A 19 5.10 5.33 18.14
C THR A 19 4.78 4.70 16.80
N PRO A 20 5.64 3.79 16.27
CA PRO A 20 5.35 3.08 15.03
C PRO A 20 4.02 2.31 15.10
N PRO A 21 3.30 2.12 13.96
CA PRO A 21 2.03 1.40 13.95
C PRO A 21 2.22 -0.07 14.28
N THR A 22 1.19 -0.66 14.91
CA THR A 22 1.20 -2.07 15.33
C THR A 22 0.01 -2.86 14.80
N HIS A 23 -1.04 -2.21 14.31
CA HIS A 23 -2.20 -2.88 13.75
C HIS A 23 -2.30 -2.69 12.23
N PHE A 24 -2.10 -3.78 11.51
CA PHE A 24 -2.16 -3.84 10.04
C PHE A 24 -3.44 -4.53 9.57
N GLY A 25 -3.96 -4.08 8.45
CA GLY A 25 -5.07 -4.72 7.76
C GLY A 25 -4.77 -4.96 6.29
N VAL A 26 -5.38 -5.98 5.71
CA VAL A 26 -5.38 -6.23 4.28
C VAL A 26 -6.81 -6.37 3.79
N VAL A 27 -7.15 -5.67 2.70
CA VAL A 27 -8.43 -5.81 2.01
C VAL A 27 -8.34 -6.99 1.06
N LEU A 28 -9.28 -7.93 1.16
CA LEU A 28 -9.39 -9.03 0.21
C LEU A 28 -10.74 -9.02 -0.51
N PHE A 29 -10.70 -9.36 -1.79
CA PHE A 29 -11.83 -9.49 -2.69
C PHE A 29 -11.58 -10.65 -3.67
N PRO A 30 -12.61 -11.32 -4.22
CA PRO A 30 -12.42 -12.42 -5.16
C PRO A 30 -11.55 -12.01 -6.35
N GLY A 31 -10.54 -12.83 -6.68
CA GLY A 31 -9.58 -12.54 -7.75
C GLY A 31 -8.48 -11.56 -7.35
N PHE A 32 -8.18 -11.39 -6.05
CA PHE A 32 -6.98 -10.68 -5.62
C PHE A 32 -5.72 -11.42 -6.07
N GLN A 33 -4.66 -10.71 -6.38
CA GLN A 33 -3.37 -11.30 -6.71
C GLN A 33 -2.65 -11.74 -5.44
N ALA A 34 -2.33 -13.03 -5.34
CA ALA A 34 -1.74 -13.61 -4.13
C ALA A 34 -0.51 -12.85 -3.64
N LEU A 35 0.48 -12.62 -4.50
CA LEU A 35 1.72 -11.94 -4.10
C LEU A 35 1.52 -10.46 -3.75
N ASP A 36 0.49 -9.80 -4.31
CA ASP A 36 0.18 -8.41 -3.95
C ASP A 36 -0.27 -8.27 -2.49
N ALA A 37 -0.94 -9.30 -1.97
CA ALA A 37 -1.34 -9.39 -0.57
C ALA A 37 -0.24 -10.03 0.29
N PHE A 38 0.16 -11.25 -0.06
CA PHE A 38 1.04 -12.06 0.79
C PHE A 38 2.51 -11.61 0.77
N GLY A 39 3.00 -10.95 -0.31
CA GLY A 39 4.34 -10.41 -0.34
C GLY A 39 4.59 -9.34 0.73
N PRO A 40 3.81 -8.25 0.78
CA PRO A 40 3.87 -7.28 1.88
C PRO A 40 3.58 -7.90 3.25
N LEU A 41 2.63 -8.85 3.33
CA LEU A 41 2.31 -9.52 4.59
C LEU A 41 3.46 -10.41 5.08
N ASP A 42 4.25 -11.01 4.19
CA ASP A 42 5.37 -11.84 4.59
C ASP A 42 6.51 -11.01 5.18
N VAL A 43 6.74 -9.79 4.66
CA VAL A 43 7.63 -8.81 5.33
C VAL A 43 7.17 -8.53 6.77
N LEU A 44 5.85 -8.35 6.98
CA LEU A 44 5.29 -8.11 8.31
C LEU A 44 5.30 -9.36 9.18
N ASN A 45 5.09 -10.56 8.62
CA ASN A 45 5.18 -11.83 9.33
C ASN A 45 6.58 -12.02 9.94
N VAL A 46 7.63 -11.78 9.13
CA VAL A 46 9.01 -11.85 9.64
C VAL A 46 9.25 -10.78 10.70
N PHE A 47 8.76 -9.55 10.49
CA PHE A 47 8.88 -8.49 11.48
C PHE A 47 8.18 -8.85 12.81
N SER A 48 7.05 -9.53 12.75
CA SER A 48 6.29 -9.95 13.94
C SER A 48 7.07 -10.93 14.85
N LEU A 49 8.05 -11.64 14.31
CA LEU A 49 8.93 -12.51 15.11
C LEU A 49 9.82 -11.71 16.07
N GLN A 50 10.04 -10.43 15.77
CA GLN A 50 10.85 -9.50 16.57
C GLN A 50 9.98 -8.50 17.36
N GLN A 51 8.73 -8.31 16.93
CA GLN A 51 7.76 -7.35 17.49
C GLN A 51 6.46 -8.07 17.87
N THR A 52 6.36 -8.56 19.09
CA THR A 52 5.28 -9.45 19.54
C THR A 52 3.90 -8.77 19.68
N ASN A 53 3.82 -7.45 19.55
CA ASN A 53 2.58 -6.67 19.65
C ASN A 53 1.93 -6.34 18.29
N LEU A 54 2.43 -6.92 17.19
CA LEU A 54 1.83 -6.72 15.89
C LEU A 54 0.52 -7.51 15.76
N THR A 55 -0.49 -6.87 15.18
CA THR A 55 -1.80 -7.45 14.91
C THR A 55 -2.12 -7.34 13.43
N LEU A 56 -2.70 -8.40 12.86
CA LEU A 56 -3.18 -8.44 11.48
C LEU A 56 -4.69 -8.67 11.44
N SER A 57 -5.40 -7.83 10.69
CA SER A 57 -6.80 -8.01 10.33
C SER A 57 -6.95 -8.26 8.83
N VAL A 58 -7.62 -9.34 8.47
CA VAL A 58 -8.00 -9.63 7.09
C VAL A 58 -9.43 -9.18 6.88
N LEU A 59 -9.64 -8.17 6.02
CA LEU A 59 -10.91 -7.50 5.84
C LEU A 59 -11.54 -7.86 4.49
N ALA A 60 -12.82 -8.24 4.51
CA ALA A 60 -13.59 -8.54 3.30
C ALA A 60 -15.07 -8.20 3.52
N ARG A 61 -15.92 -8.37 2.49
CA ARG A 61 -17.38 -8.14 2.62
C ARG A 61 -18.02 -9.01 3.69
N ASN A 62 -17.52 -10.25 3.83
CA ASN A 62 -18.03 -11.23 4.79
C ASN A 62 -16.86 -11.94 5.48
N VAL A 63 -17.08 -12.39 6.72
CA VAL A 63 -16.14 -13.28 7.42
C VAL A 63 -16.23 -14.68 6.83
N SER A 64 -15.58 -14.87 5.68
CA SER A 64 -15.57 -16.11 4.92
C SER A 64 -14.25 -16.26 4.16
N SER A 65 -14.10 -17.38 3.46
CA SER A 65 -12.96 -17.61 2.57
C SER A 65 -13.06 -16.71 1.33
N VAL A 66 -11.98 -16.00 1.03
CA VAL A 66 -11.83 -15.16 -0.16
C VAL A 66 -10.77 -15.78 -1.06
N THR A 67 -11.11 -16.02 -2.33
CA THR A 67 -10.24 -16.73 -3.28
C THR A 67 -9.48 -15.80 -4.22
N THR A 68 -8.28 -16.23 -4.64
CA THR A 68 -7.52 -15.58 -5.72
C THR A 68 -8.09 -15.89 -7.10
N VAL A 69 -9.03 -16.84 -7.21
CA VAL A 69 -9.69 -17.19 -8.48
C VAL A 69 -10.57 -16.03 -8.94
N PRO A 70 -10.28 -15.44 -10.14
CA PRO A 70 -11.10 -14.37 -10.67
C PRO A 70 -12.46 -14.88 -11.13
N GLN A 71 -13.54 -14.24 -10.72
CA GLN A 71 -14.91 -14.62 -11.12
C GLN A 71 -15.17 -14.51 -12.64
N THR A 72 -14.38 -13.70 -13.34
CA THR A 72 -14.48 -13.44 -14.77
C THR A 72 -13.70 -14.43 -15.64
N MET A 73 -12.97 -15.37 -15.02
CA MET A 73 -12.12 -16.34 -15.73
C MET A 73 -12.61 -17.76 -15.48
N ASN A 74 -12.54 -18.59 -16.52
CA ASN A 74 -12.81 -20.02 -16.40
C ASN A 74 -11.56 -20.76 -15.90
N THR A 75 -11.22 -20.59 -14.63
CA THR A 75 -10.13 -21.28 -13.95
C THR A 75 -10.57 -21.70 -12.56
N THR A 76 -10.04 -22.81 -12.06
CA THR A 76 -10.25 -23.29 -10.68
C THR A 76 -8.97 -23.26 -9.87
N PHE A 77 -7.83 -22.87 -10.48
CA PHE A 77 -6.55 -22.80 -9.80
C PHE A 77 -6.46 -21.49 -8.99
N GLY A 78 -6.29 -21.62 -7.70
CA GLY A 78 -6.10 -20.47 -6.81
C GLY A 78 -6.11 -20.87 -5.34
N GLU A 79 -5.60 -19.97 -4.52
CA GLU A 79 -5.56 -20.05 -3.06
C GLU A 79 -6.77 -19.34 -2.47
N SER A 80 -6.96 -19.53 -1.17
CA SER A 80 -7.97 -18.79 -0.41
C SER A 80 -7.45 -18.39 0.96
N ALA A 81 -7.88 -17.21 1.42
CA ALA A 81 -7.63 -16.72 2.76
C ALA A 81 -8.95 -16.44 3.48
N VAL A 82 -8.97 -16.66 4.78
CA VAL A 82 -10.17 -16.42 5.60
C VAL A 82 -10.13 -15.00 6.14
N ALA A 83 -11.20 -14.24 5.88
CA ALA A 83 -11.37 -12.92 6.46
C ALA A 83 -11.66 -13.00 7.97
N THR A 84 -11.08 -12.09 8.75
CA THR A 84 -11.28 -11.99 10.20
C THR A 84 -12.30 -10.91 10.57
N HIS A 85 -12.50 -9.92 9.69
CA HIS A 85 -13.42 -8.79 9.90
C HIS A 85 -14.18 -8.46 8.62
N THR A 86 -15.34 -7.85 8.77
CA THR A 86 -16.09 -7.29 7.63
C THR A 86 -15.80 -5.81 7.46
N PHE A 87 -16.15 -5.26 6.28
CA PHE A 87 -16.07 -3.82 6.03
C PHE A 87 -17.03 -3.01 6.92
N ASP A 88 -18.15 -3.61 7.35
CA ASP A 88 -19.13 -2.97 8.23
C ASP A 88 -18.68 -2.94 9.70
N SER A 89 -17.73 -3.80 10.07
CA SER A 89 -17.22 -3.90 11.43
C SER A 89 -15.68 -4.05 11.45
N PRO A 90 -14.95 -3.04 10.96
CA PRO A 90 -13.50 -3.05 11.01
C PRO A 90 -13.00 -2.80 12.45
N PRO A 91 -11.78 -3.22 12.78
CA PRO A 91 -11.16 -2.86 14.06
C PRO A 91 -11.04 -1.34 14.21
N SER A 92 -11.41 -0.82 15.37
CA SER A 92 -11.38 0.63 15.65
C SER A 92 -9.97 1.21 15.78
N ASP A 93 -8.96 0.35 16.02
CA ASP A 93 -7.55 0.66 16.19
C ASP A 93 -6.69 0.26 14.98
N LEU A 94 -7.31 0.05 13.81
CA LEU A 94 -6.61 -0.22 12.56
C LEU A 94 -5.75 0.99 12.15
N GLU A 95 -4.46 0.78 11.94
CA GLU A 95 -3.51 1.86 11.66
C GLU A 95 -3.00 1.87 10.22
N VAL A 96 -2.78 0.69 9.63
CA VAL A 96 -2.22 0.54 8.28
C VAL A 96 -3.12 -0.37 7.45
N LEU A 97 -3.44 0.06 6.23
CA LEU A 97 -4.23 -0.74 5.29
C LEU A 97 -3.42 -1.09 4.05
N ILE A 98 -3.36 -2.38 3.72
CA ILE A 98 -2.80 -2.90 2.47
C ILE A 98 -3.94 -3.19 1.51
N VAL A 99 -3.84 -2.65 0.28
CA VAL A 99 -4.82 -2.83 -0.80
C VAL A 99 -4.14 -3.55 -1.96
N PRO A 100 -4.29 -4.87 -2.09
CA PRO A 100 -3.72 -5.63 -3.19
C PRO A 100 -4.46 -5.36 -4.51
N GLY A 101 -3.80 -5.68 -5.61
CA GLY A 101 -4.44 -5.72 -6.92
C GLY A 101 -4.90 -7.13 -7.29
N GLY A 102 -4.95 -7.41 -8.57
CA GLY A 102 -5.40 -8.66 -9.15
C GLY A 102 -6.48 -8.44 -10.21
N LEU A 103 -6.86 -9.51 -10.90
CA LEU A 103 -7.93 -9.44 -11.90
C LEU A 103 -9.28 -9.08 -11.29
N GLY A 104 -9.49 -9.38 -10.03
CA GLY A 104 -10.68 -8.98 -9.27
C GLY A 104 -10.94 -7.47 -9.26
N THR A 105 -9.88 -6.63 -9.40
CA THR A 105 -10.05 -5.16 -9.49
C THR A 105 -10.86 -4.70 -10.71
N ARG A 106 -11.10 -5.60 -11.67
CA ARG A 106 -11.93 -5.36 -12.86
C ARG A 106 -13.38 -5.82 -12.71
N SER A 107 -13.74 -6.38 -11.56
CA SER A 107 -15.14 -6.75 -11.30
C SER A 107 -16.01 -5.49 -11.35
N PRO A 108 -17.22 -5.57 -11.93
CA PRO A 108 -18.15 -4.44 -11.94
C PRO A 108 -18.72 -4.13 -10.55
N ASP A 109 -18.63 -5.07 -9.62
CA ASP A 109 -19.22 -5.00 -8.28
C ASP A 109 -18.13 -4.82 -7.21
N LEU A 110 -17.43 -3.68 -7.24
CA LEU A 110 -16.36 -3.33 -6.27
C LEU A 110 -16.67 -2.08 -5.44
N GLU A 111 -17.85 -1.56 -5.57
CA GLU A 111 -18.22 -0.35 -4.83
C GLU A 111 -18.09 -0.54 -3.30
N PRO A 112 -18.43 -1.71 -2.70
CA PRO A 112 -18.22 -1.94 -1.27
C PRO A 112 -16.76 -1.84 -0.83
N GLU A 113 -15.79 -2.35 -1.63
CA GLU A 113 -14.37 -2.25 -1.35
C GLU A 113 -13.88 -0.80 -1.44
N ILE A 114 -14.33 -0.08 -2.47
CA ILE A 114 -13.97 1.33 -2.70
C ILE A 114 -14.53 2.22 -1.61
N ASP A 115 -15.78 2.02 -1.23
CA ASP A 115 -16.44 2.77 -0.17
C ASP A 115 -15.80 2.50 1.19
N PHE A 116 -15.46 1.24 1.47
CA PHE A 116 -14.69 0.88 2.67
C PHE A 116 -13.35 1.63 2.72
N ILE A 117 -12.54 1.56 1.64
CA ILE A 117 -11.24 2.24 1.57
C ILE A 117 -11.42 3.76 1.78
N ARG A 118 -12.42 4.36 1.13
CA ARG A 118 -12.72 5.79 1.27
C ARG A 118 -13.09 6.18 2.70
N THR A 119 -13.93 5.37 3.32
CA THR A 119 -14.50 5.66 4.65
C THR A 119 -13.49 5.44 5.77
N ILE A 120 -12.66 4.39 5.69
CA ILE A 120 -11.69 4.05 6.73
C ILE A 120 -10.43 4.95 6.67
N PHE A 121 -10.04 5.44 5.48
CA PHE A 121 -8.79 6.16 5.24
C PHE A 121 -8.54 7.34 6.20
N PRO A 122 -9.51 8.18 6.58
CA PRO A 122 -9.26 9.28 7.52
C PRO A 122 -8.70 8.82 8.88
N SER A 123 -9.12 7.66 9.37
CA SER A 123 -8.65 7.08 10.65
C SER A 123 -7.29 6.37 10.53
N LEU A 124 -6.89 5.97 9.32
CA LEU A 124 -5.62 5.29 9.10
C LEU A 124 -4.43 6.25 9.25
N ARG A 125 -3.32 5.70 9.69
CA ARG A 125 -2.02 6.35 9.64
C ARG A 125 -1.38 6.18 8.27
N TYR A 126 -1.50 4.97 7.67
CA TYR A 126 -0.89 4.65 6.39
C TYR A 126 -1.76 3.73 5.53
N LEU A 127 -1.56 3.82 4.22
CA LEU A 127 -2.16 2.96 3.21
C LEU A 127 -1.08 2.56 2.19
N ILE A 128 -0.99 1.26 1.89
CA ILE A 128 -0.09 0.71 0.88
C ILE A 128 -0.95 0.05 -0.20
N ALA A 129 -0.92 0.61 -1.41
CA ALA A 129 -1.63 0.06 -2.55
C ALA A 129 -0.66 -0.62 -3.51
N VAL A 130 -0.97 -1.84 -3.93
CA VAL A 130 -0.10 -2.67 -4.77
C VAL A 130 -0.74 -2.91 -6.12
N CYS A 131 0.05 -2.76 -7.20
CA CYS A 131 -0.34 -3.21 -8.52
C CYS A 131 -1.60 -2.51 -9.05
N THR A 132 -2.63 -3.28 -9.44
CA THR A 132 -3.95 -2.76 -9.82
C THR A 132 -4.81 -2.34 -8.61
N GLY A 133 -4.39 -2.61 -7.38
CA GLY A 133 -5.03 -2.10 -6.16
C GLY A 133 -5.03 -0.56 -6.09
N ASN A 134 -4.06 0.08 -6.75
CA ASN A 134 -4.03 1.53 -6.90
C ASN A 134 -5.29 2.08 -7.61
N THR A 135 -5.97 1.27 -8.41
CA THR A 135 -7.23 1.69 -9.05
C THR A 135 -8.39 1.83 -8.07
N LEU A 136 -8.43 0.99 -7.03
CA LEU A 136 -9.43 1.10 -5.96
C LEU A 136 -9.20 2.38 -5.15
N VAL A 137 -7.93 2.66 -4.83
CA VAL A 137 -7.53 3.86 -4.09
C VAL A 137 -7.78 5.14 -4.92
N ALA A 138 -7.54 5.10 -6.24
CA ALA A 138 -7.84 6.20 -7.16
C ALA A 138 -9.37 6.43 -7.29
N ARG A 139 -10.16 5.36 -7.46
CA ARG A 139 -11.64 5.44 -7.50
C ARG A 139 -12.23 5.91 -6.17
N ALA A 140 -11.55 5.66 -5.05
CA ALA A 140 -11.89 6.24 -3.77
C ALA A 140 -11.59 7.75 -3.67
N GLY A 141 -10.95 8.36 -4.70
CA GLY A 141 -10.56 9.78 -4.73
C GLY A 141 -9.29 10.11 -3.93
N LEU A 142 -8.60 9.10 -3.41
CA LEU A 142 -7.47 9.30 -2.50
C LEU A 142 -6.15 9.63 -3.23
N LEU A 143 -6.10 9.41 -4.54
CA LEU A 143 -4.95 9.73 -5.39
C LEU A 143 -5.16 10.99 -6.26
N ASP A 144 -6.29 11.68 -6.12
CA ASP A 144 -6.54 12.92 -6.85
C ASP A 144 -5.44 13.95 -6.55
N GLU A 145 -4.91 14.57 -7.60
CA GLU A 145 -3.84 15.58 -7.57
C GLU A 145 -2.50 15.10 -6.98
N LYS A 146 -2.32 13.78 -6.85
CA LYS A 146 -1.09 13.18 -6.34
C LYS A 146 -0.35 12.42 -7.43
N LYS A 147 0.97 12.26 -7.22
CA LYS A 147 1.77 11.31 -7.99
C LYS A 147 1.52 9.90 -7.48
N ALA A 148 1.34 8.95 -8.39
CA ALA A 148 1.18 7.54 -8.07
C ALA A 148 1.73 6.65 -9.18
N THR A 149 1.86 5.37 -8.93
CA THR A 149 2.18 4.37 -9.93
C THR A 149 1.25 3.17 -9.81
N GLY A 150 1.42 2.18 -10.67
CA GLY A 150 0.62 0.96 -10.67
C GLY A 150 1.18 -0.09 -11.61
N ASN A 151 0.43 -1.15 -11.85
CA ASN A 151 0.83 -2.26 -12.69
C ASN A 151 1.11 -1.84 -14.14
N LYS A 152 2.30 -2.10 -14.65
CA LYS A 152 2.74 -1.66 -15.99
C LYS A 152 2.08 -2.46 -17.12
N LYS A 153 1.89 -3.76 -16.93
CA LYS A 153 1.17 -4.59 -17.92
C LYS A 153 -0.27 -4.11 -18.15
N ALA A 154 -0.89 -3.56 -17.11
CA ALA A 154 -2.26 -3.05 -17.16
C ALA A 154 -2.32 -1.51 -17.24
N TRP A 155 -1.23 -0.85 -17.63
CA TRP A 155 -1.02 0.59 -17.46
C TRP A 155 -2.17 1.46 -17.98
N SER A 156 -2.57 1.28 -19.24
CA SER A 156 -3.65 2.06 -19.84
C SER A 156 -4.98 1.90 -19.09
N TRP A 157 -5.24 0.71 -18.55
CA TRP A 157 -6.44 0.47 -17.76
C TRP A 157 -6.32 1.10 -16.36
N VAL A 158 -5.16 0.98 -15.72
CA VAL A 158 -4.90 1.58 -14.39
C VAL A 158 -5.06 3.09 -14.43
N THR A 159 -4.42 3.75 -15.38
CA THR A 159 -4.43 5.22 -15.49
C THR A 159 -5.82 5.77 -15.82
N ALA A 160 -6.62 5.02 -16.55
CA ALA A 160 -8.01 5.37 -16.85
C ALA A 160 -8.93 5.39 -15.62
N GLN A 161 -8.56 4.71 -14.52
CA GLN A 161 -9.37 4.65 -13.29
C GLN A 161 -9.15 5.87 -12.36
N GLY A 162 -8.07 6.63 -12.57
CA GLY A 162 -7.74 7.82 -11.76
C GLY A 162 -7.33 8.98 -12.67
N LYS A 163 -8.31 9.62 -13.32
CA LYS A 163 -8.06 10.71 -14.29
C LYS A 163 -7.41 11.95 -13.68
N LYS A 164 -7.61 12.19 -12.38
CA LYS A 164 -7.00 13.32 -11.65
C LYS A 164 -5.66 12.98 -11.02
N THR A 165 -5.16 11.76 -11.20
CA THR A 165 -3.89 11.30 -10.66
C THR A 165 -2.77 11.55 -11.66
N HIS A 166 -1.61 12.03 -11.21
CA HIS A 166 -0.39 12.06 -12.03
C HIS A 166 0.30 10.70 -11.94
N TRP A 167 0.11 9.87 -12.96
CA TRP A 167 0.65 8.53 -13.01
C TRP A 167 2.09 8.53 -13.52
N ILE A 168 3.02 8.02 -12.71
CA ILE A 168 4.45 7.93 -13.00
C ILE A 168 4.75 6.53 -13.51
N ALA A 169 5.09 6.41 -14.77
CA ALA A 169 5.35 5.12 -15.43
C ALA A 169 6.64 4.47 -14.92
N LYS A 170 7.75 5.21 -14.95
CA LYS A 170 9.05 4.70 -14.49
C LYS A 170 9.19 4.86 -12.97
N ALA A 171 8.31 4.20 -12.23
CA ALA A 171 8.39 4.16 -10.80
C ALA A 171 8.01 2.76 -10.29
N ARG A 172 8.86 2.18 -9.46
CA ARG A 172 8.62 0.91 -8.79
C ARG A 172 7.67 1.11 -7.60
N TRP A 173 7.80 2.23 -6.90
CA TRP A 173 6.84 2.76 -5.94
C TRP A 173 6.89 4.29 -5.92
N VAL A 174 5.82 4.89 -5.45
CA VAL A 174 5.70 6.33 -5.20
C VAL A 174 5.12 6.53 -3.81
N ARG A 175 5.75 7.37 -3.01
CA ARG A 175 5.13 7.91 -1.81
C ARG A 175 4.17 9.03 -2.24
N SER A 176 2.93 8.64 -2.52
CA SER A 176 1.90 9.51 -3.10
C SER A 176 1.49 10.65 -2.15
N SER A 177 1.63 10.42 -0.85
CA SER A 177 1.50 11.42 0.21
C SER A 177 2.25 10.96 1.46
N GLU A 178 2.18 11.69 2.55
CA GLU A 178 2.74 11.25 3.84
C GLU A 178 2.11 9.95 4.35
N LYS A 179 0.88 9.63 3.92
CA LYS A 179 0.12 8.46 4.34
C LYS A 179 0.02 7.36 3.30
N ILE A 180 0.30 7.62 2.01
CA ILE A 180 -0.01 6.68 0.92
C ILE A 180 1.25 6.26 0.19
N TRP A 181 1.47 4.95 0.09
CA TRP A 181 2.40 4.31 -0.84
C TRP A 181 1.62 3.65 -1.97
N SER A 182 1.95 3.97 -3.21
CA SER A 182 1.49 3.26 -4.41
C SER A 182 2.66 2.48 -5.01
N THR A 183 2.46 1.21 -5.36
CA THR A 183 3.53 0.39 -5.93
C THR A 183 3.17 -0.12 -7.32
N SER A 184 4.18 -0.42 -8.09
CA SER A 184 4.08 -1.07 -9.39
C SER A 184 3.53 -2.51 -9.26
N GLY A 185 3.66 -3.30 -10.33
CA GLY A 185 3.11 -4.64 -10.40
C GLY A 185 3.88 -5.66 -9.59
N VAL A 186 3.17 -6.48 -8.98
CA VAL A 186 3.26 -7.70 -8.19
C VAL A 186 4.47 -7.70 -7.25
N SER A 187 5.67 -8.02 -7.73
CA SER A 187 6.89 -8.07 -6.90
C SER A 187 7.28 -6.71 -6.30
N ALA A 188 6.93 -5.61 -6.97
CA ALA A 188 7.17 -4.26 -6.43
C ALA A 188 6.45 -3.97 -5.12
N GLY A 189 5.39 -4.73 -4.80
CA GLY A 189 4.70 -4.65 -3.51
C GLY A 189 5.60 -5.00 -2.33
N VAL A 190 6.53 -5.95 -2.50
CA VAL A 190 7.51 -6.32 -1.47
C VAL A 190 8.52 -5.19 -1.24
N ASP A 191 9.07 -4.62 -2.33
CA ASP A 191 10.01 -3.50 -2.23
C ASP A 191 9.35 -2.24 -1.66
N GLY A 192 8.09 -1.98 -2.04
CA GLY A 192 7.28 -0.91 -1.45
C GLY A 192 7.00 -1.10 0.03
N ALA A 193 6.72 -2.34 0.47
CA ALA A 193 6.58 -2.68 1.88
C ALA A 193 7.91 -2.51 2.64
N LEU A 194 9.02 -2.95 2.08
CA LEU A 194 10.35 -2.74 2.67
C LEU A 194 10.72 -1.25 2.76
N ASN A 195 10.36 -0.43 1.74
CA ASN A 195 10.54 1.02 1.82
C ASN A 195 9.63 1.67 2.88
N PHE A 196 8.39 1.18 3.03
CA PHE A 196 7.52 1.58 4.14
C PHE A 196 8.17 1.25 5.49
N MET A 197 8.70 0.01 5.66
CA MET A 197 9.41 -0.39 6.89
C MET A 197 10.62 0.49 7.16
N GLU A 198 11.41 0.81 6.15
CA GLU A 198 12.53 1.74 6.25
C GLU A 198 12.09 3.12 6.74
N THR A 199 11.03 3.66 6.12
CA THR A 199 10.54 5.01 6.43
C THR A 199 9.97 5.12 7.85
N VAL A 200 9.33 4.06 8.35
CA VAL A 200 8.54 4.09 9.60
C VAL A 200 9.30 3.48 10.78
N TYR A 201 10.10 2.45 10.51
CA TYR A 201 10.82 1.69 11.56
C TYR A 201 12.33 1.82 11.46
N GLY A 202 12.86 2.39 10.37
CA GLY A 202 14.28 2.61 10.15
C GLY A 202 14.93 1.63 9.17
N GLU A 203 16.05 2.08 8.60
CA GLU A 203 16.80 1.37 7.56
C GLU A 203 17.32 -0.01 8.03
N ASP A 204 17.84 -0.08 9.25
CA ASP A 204 18.36 -1.34 9.81
C ASP A 204 17.29 -2.43 9.89
N ILE A 205 16.06 -2.06 10.26
CA ILE A 205 14.92 -2.99 10.29
C ILE A 205 14.60 -3.48 8.88
N ALA A 206 14.43 -2.57 7.92
CA ALA A 206 14.11 -2.95 6.54
C ALA A 206 15.20 -3.82 5.90
N THR A 207 16.47 -3.51 6.17
CA THR A 207 17.62 -4.29 5.68
C THR A 207 17.65 -5.68 6.30
N GLY A 208 17.43 -5.78 7.63
CA GLY A 208 17.37 -7.08 8.31
C GLY A 208 16.23 -7.96 7.82
N LEU A 209 15.05 -7.37 7.53
CA LEU A 209 13.91 -8.09 6.96
C LEU A 209 14.20 -8.62 5.55
N ALA A 210 14.81 -7.79 4.69
CA ALA A 210 15.20 -8.22 3.35
C ALA A 210 16.22 -9.37 3.38
N GLN A 211 17.22 -9.29 4.27
CA GLN A 211 18.21 -10.34 4.47
C GLN A 211 17.58 -11.65 5.01
N TYR A 212 16.64 -11.55 5.95
CA TYR A 212 15.93 -12.72 6.47
C TYR A 212 15.11 -13.44 5.39
N LEU A 213 14.47 -12.65 4.52
CA LEU A 213 13.68 -13.16 3.39
C LEU A 213 14.55 -13.60 2.20
N GLU A 214 15.87 -13.41 2.25
CA GLU A 214 16.79 -13.57 1.11
C GLU A 214 16.29 -12.80 -0.14
N TRP A 215 15.64 -11.62 0.09
CA TRP A 215 15.07 -10.78 -0.95
C TRP A 215 16.10 -9.79 -1.49
N ASN A 216 16.34 -9.83 -2.80
CA ASN A 216 17.16 -8.84 -3.49
C ASN A 216 16.38 -7.52 -3.58
N ARG A 217 16.52 -6.71 -2.54
CA ARG A 217 15.77 -5.46 -2.39
C ARG A 217 16.19 -4.44 -3.45
N VAL A 218 15.21 -3.91 -4.17
CA VAL A 218 15.38 -2.68 -4.97
C VAL A 218 15.20 -1.49 -4.03
N THR A 219 16.14 -0.55 -4.02
CA THR A 219 16.13 0.64 -3.16
C THR A 219 15.89 1.93 -3.92
N ASP A 220 16.12 1.95 -5.24
CA ASP A 220 15.77 3.09 -6.09
C ASP A 220 14.29 2.99 -6.52
N PRO A 221 13.42 3.95 -6.13
CA PRO A 221 12.03 3.95 -6.54
C PRO A 221 11.83 4.11 -8.06
N ASN A 222 12.85 4.54 -8.80
CA ASN A 222 12.79 4.70 -10.25
C ASN A 222 13.37 3.50 -11.03
N ASP A 223 13.81 2.47 -10.34
CA ASP A 223 14.31 1.24 -10.96
C ASP A 223 13.15 0.28 -11.27
N ASP A 224 12.39 0.59 -12.33
CA ASP A 224 11.32 -0.24 -12.86
C ASP A 224 11.50 -0.45 -14.38
N GLU A 225 12.12 -1.57 -14.73
CA GLU A 225 12.33 -1.97 -16.13
C GLU A 225 11.01 -2.25 -16.89
N PHE A 226 9.94 -2.57 -16.15
CA PHE A 226 8.65 -2.96 -16.72
C PHE A 226 7.93 -1.78 -17.40
N ALA A 227 8.29 -0.53 -17.08
CA ALA A 227 7.80 0.63 -17.81
C ALA A 227 8.21 0.55 -19.29
N ALA A 228 9.47 0.27 -19.57
CA ALA A 228 9.98 0.13 -20.94
C ALA A 228 9.43 -1.13 -21.62
N ILE A 229 9.39 -2.27 -20.93
CA ILE A 229 8.89 -3.54 -21.44
C ILE A 229 7.43 -3.43 -21.94
N TRP A 230 6.59 -2.68 -21.21
CA TRP A 230 5.17 -2.53 -21.52
C TRP A 230 4.83 -1.21 -22.23
N GLY A 231 5.84 -0.41 -22.60
CA GLY A 231 5.63 0.89 -23.26
C GLY A 231 4.78 1.85 -22.42
N ALA A 232 4.92 1.79 -21.10
CA ALA A 232 4.21 2.68 -20.19
C ALA A 232 4.88 4.06 -20.20
N GLU A 233 4.08 5.11 -20.33
CA GLU A 233 4.50 6.50 -20.26
C GLU A 233 3.72 7.23 -19.17
N ASP A 234 4.27 8.34 -18.67
CA ASP A 234 3.62 9.16 -17.66
C ASP A 234 2.27 9.68 -18.18
N VAL A 235 1.25 9.67 -17.30
CA VAL A 235 -0.07 10.22 -17.61
C VAL A 235 -0.36 11.37 -16.65
N LEU A 236 -0.53 12.56 -17.22
CA LEU A 236 -0.87 13.76 -16.46
C LEU A 236 -2.35 13.76 -16.06
N PRO A 237 -2.70 14.40 -14.94
CA PRO A 237 -4.09 14.56 -14.55
C PRO A 237 -4.87 15.35 -15.59
N VAL A 238 -6.13 14.98 -15.77
CA VAL A 238 -7.08 15.70 -16.64
C VAL A 238 -7.95 16.58 -15.75
N GLU A 239 -8.12 17.84 -16.14
CA GLU A 239 -8.99 18.81 -15.48
C GLU A 239 -10.48 18.38 -15.45
#